data_cfaa1762b6380f1b518daacd2b514906
#
_entry.id   cfaa1762b6380f1b518daacd2b514906
#
_cell.length_a   1.000
_cell.length_b   1.000
_cell.length_c   1.000
_cell.angle_alpha   90.00
_cell.angle_beta   90.00
_cell.angle_gamma   90.00
#
_symmetry.space_group_name_H-M   'P 1'
#
loop_
_entity.id
_entity.type
_entity.pdbx_description
1 polymer ?
#
loop_
_entity_poly.entity_id
_entity_poly.type
_entity_poly.pdbx_seq_one_letter_code
_entity_poly.pdbx_strand_id
1 'polypeptide(L)'
;MGLLWRTLLLLALGAGLARAEIYQWTDADGRVHFTQNLGQVPPRYRAAAEARASATKRDPDRRVQTYANPAAPAPAGSAAAAPGDDETYRIPVARAGTGMLVRVVLNGNTTAPFLIDTGASDVLVPQSVADRLGLEVGPDTRTKRYATANGVVTHPVVMLRSVALGGAVVENVPASITPDLRFGLLGLSFFNHFTYNIDAAQGIVTLRPNRLAEAGGIRGGRSEEQWRAEYRNLRARMAYLQAEKDRTPSTHSREQRRLEARLAQLDREMELLDGEADQARVPMAWRH
;
A
#
# COMPACT_ATOMS: atom_id res chain seq x y z
N MET A 1 49.57 29.40 -42.96
CA MET A 1 50.15 28.68 -41.80
C MET A 1 49.59 29.33 -40.56
N GLY A 2 48.70 28.66 -39.86
CA GLY A 2 48.03 29.25 -38.68
C GLY A 2 46.98 28.26 -38.18
N LEU A 3 47.38 27.37 -37.27
CA LEU A 3 46.58 26.31 -36.67
C LEU A 3 45.69 26.88 -35.58
N LEU A 4 44.36 26.98 -35.80
CA LEU A 4 43.37 27.37 -34.79
C LEU A 4 42.90 26.13 -34.03
N TRP A 5 43.32 25.99 -32.77
CA TRP A 5 42.81 25.04 -31.79
C TRP A 5 41.43 25.48 -31.28
N ARG A 6 40.41 24.77 -31.65
CA ARG A 6 39.07 24.89 -31.02
C ARG A 6 39.00 23.99 -29.81
N THR A 7 39.11 24.56 -28.63
CA THR A 7 38.79 23.93 -27.35
C THR A 7 37.27 23.74 -27.24
N LEU A 8 36.82 22.51 -27.32
CA LEU A 8 35.43 22.12 -27.07
C LEU A 8 35.24 21.94 -25.55
N LEU A 9 34.53 22.89 -24.94
CA LEU A 9 34.17 22.84 -23.51
C LEU A 9 32.95 21.90 -23.37
N LEU A 10 33.19 20.67 -22.92
CA LEU A 10 32.14 19.74 -22.54
C LEU A 10 31.56 20.15 -21.17
N LEU A 11 30.40 20.84 -21.18
CA LEU A 11 29.58 21.04 -20.00
C LEU A 11 28.90 19.72 -19.64
N ALA A 12 29.46 18.96 -18.69
CA ALA A 12 28.78 17.84 -18.07
C ALA A 12 27.70 18.40 -17.14
N LEU A 13 26.43 18.44 -17.59
CA LEU A 13 25.28 18.60 -16.72
C LEU A 13 25.14 17.32 -15.87
N GLY A 14 25.72 17.34 -14.69
CA GLY A 14 25.43 16.36 -13.66
C GLY A 14 23.98 16.57 -13.17
N ALA A 15 23.03 15.81 -13.70
CA ALA A 15 21.71 15.68 -13.12
C ALA A 15 21.85 14.94 -11.77
N GLY A 16 22.10 15.71 -10.71
CA GLY A 16 22.03 15.21 -9.36
C GLY A 16 20.60 14.74 -9.10
N LEU A 17 20.42 13.46 -8.86
CA LEU A 17 19.17 12.89 -8.34
C LEU A 17 18.88 13.62 -7.01
N ALA A 18 17.95 14.57 -7.06
CA ALA A 18 17.44 15.26 -5.88
C ALA A 18 16.72 14.23 -5.00
N ARG A 19 17.43 13.69 -4.01
CA ARG A 19 16.80 12.91 -2.95
C ARG A 19 15.92 13.86 -2.15
N ALA A 20 14.62 13.65 -2.16
CA ALA A 20 13.68 14.38 -1.33
C ALA A 20 14.05 14.18 0.16
N GLU A 21 14.44 15.24 0.82
CA GLU A 21 14.70 15.24 2.27
C GLU A 21 13.37 15.41 3.00
N ILE A 22 13.14 14.60 4.04
CA ILE A 22 11.97 14.74 4.92
C ILE A 22 12.43 15.46 6.18
N TYR A 23 11.82 16.61 6.46
CA TYR A 23 12.04 17.39 7.67
C TYR A 23 10.96 17.06 8.68
N GLN A 24 11.38 16.77 9.93
CA GLN A 24 10.49 16.43 11.04
C GLN A 24 10.70 17.43 12.17
N TRP A 25 9.59 17.96 12.73
CA TRP A 25 9.62 18.76 13.97
C TRP A 25 8.42 18.43 14.85
N THR A 26 8.55 18.76 16.14
CA THR A 26 7.47 18.66 17.11
C THR A 26 7.06 20.06 17.53
N ASP A 27 5.77 20.37 17.48
CA ASP A 27 5.26 21.68 17.92
C ASP A 27 5.16 21.79 19.47
N ALA A 28 4.69 22.96 19.93
CA ALA A 28 4.55 23.23 21.36
C ALA A 28 3.47 22.34 22.06
N ASP A 29 2.53 21.80 21.27
CA ASP A 29 1.46 20.90 21.75
C ASP A 29 1.89 19.42 21.72
N GLY A 30 3.16 19.12 21.38
CA GLY A 30 3.72 17.78 21.30
C GLY A 30 3.35 17.04 20.01
N ARG A 31 2.73 17.69 19.01
CA ARG A 31 2.38 17.08 17.72
C ARG A 31 3.60 17.04 16.80
N VAL A 32 3.78 15.90 16.16
CA VAL A 32 4.88 15.69 15.20
C VAL A 32 4.41 16.03 13.78
N HIS A 33 5.15 16.88 13.11
CA HIS A 33 4.90 17.33 11.74
C HIS A 33 5.99 16.82 10.81
N PHE A 34 5.64 16.58 9.54
CA PHE A 34 6.55 16.16 8.48
C PHE A 34 6.34 17.01 7.24
N THR A 35 7.43 17.39 6.55
CA THR A 35 7.38 18.07 5.26
C THR A 35 8.63 17.75 4.45
N GLN A 36 8.52 17.85 3.13
CA GLN A 36 9.66 17.78 2.21
C GLN A 36 10.23 19.16 1.88
N ASN A 37 9.61 20.22 2.38
CA ASN A 37 10.02 21.62 2.12
C ASN A 37 10.37 22.30 3.43
N LEU A 38 11.67 22.56 3.63
CA LEU A 38 12.18 23.26 4.82
C LEU A 38 11.53 24.65 5.01
N GLY A 39 11.11 25.30 3.93
CA GLY A 39 10.39 26.58 3.98
C GLY A 39 9.04 26.51 4.72
N GLN A 40 8.42 25.36 4.76
CA GLN A 40 7.15 25.12 5.47
C GLN A 40 7.35 24.85 6.97
N VAL A 41 8.59 24.56 7.40
CA VAL A 41 8.91 24.42 8.83
C VAL A 41 8.92 25.80 9.48
N PRO A 42 8.15 26.04 10.57
CA PRO A 42 8.19 27.31 11.26
C PRO A 42 9.61 27.67 11.70
N PRO A 43 10.04 28.96 11.61
CA PRO A 43 11.44 29.36 11.79
C PRO A 43 12.09 28.82 13.06
N ARG A 44 11.34 28.79 14.16
CA ARG A 44 11.82 28.30 15.48
C ARG A 44 12.19 26.81 15.52
N TYR A 45 11.70 26.01 14.56
CA TYR A 45 11.95 24.56 14.51
C TYR A 45 12.88 24.16 13.36
N ARG A 46 13.24 25.08 12.45
CA ARG A 46 14.03 24.76 11.24
C ARG A 46 15.39 24.16 11.56
N ALA A 47 16.13 24.76 12.47
CA ALA A 47 17.46 24.28 12.86
C ALA A 47 17.41 22.84 13.41
N ALA A 48 16.42 22.52 14.23
CA ALA A 48 16.25 21.17 14.77
C ALA A 48 15.80 20.15 13.70
N ALA A 49 14.93 20.56 12.78
CA ALA A 49 14.47 19.72 11.68
C ALA A 49 15.60 19.42 10.68
N GLU A 50 16.44 20.41 10.38
CA GLU A 50 17.58 20.28 9.49
C GLU A 50 18.70 19.42 10.10
N ALA A 51 18.97 19.59 11.39
CA ALA A 51 19.93 18.75 12.12
C ALA A 51 19.52 17.28 12.13
N ARG A 52 18.21 16.99 12.28
CA ARG A 52 17.68 15.61 12.21
C ARG A 52 17.78 15.02 10.80
N ALA A 53 17.43 15.77 9.77
CA ALA A 53 17.57 15.36 8.38
C ALA A 53 19.05 15.08 8.02
N SER A 54 19.98 15.91 8.51
CA SER A 54 21.44 15.75 8.30
C SER A 54 22.02 14.59 9.11
N ALA A 55 21.50 14.29 10.30
CA ALA A 55 21.93 13.13 11.10
C ALA A 55 21.60 11.80 10.41
N THR A 56 20.48 11.74 9.69
CA THR A 56 20.09 10.58 8.87
C THR A 56 21.03 10.37 7.67
N LYS A 57 21.73 11.42 7.20
CA LYS A 57 22.72 11.34 6.11
C LYS A 57 24.09 10.81 6.55
N ARG A 58 24.48 10.96 7.81
CA ARG A 58 25.85 10.69 8.27
C ARG A 58 26.17 9.27 8.64
N ASP A 59 25.20 8.36 8.63
CA ASP A 59 25.43 6.96 8.97
C ASP A 59 24.87 6.02 7.87
N PRO A 60 25.56 5.91 6.71
CA PRO A 60 25.23 4.92 5.69
C PRO A 60 25.52 3.47 6.14
N ASP A 61 26.22 3.30 7.26
CA ASP A 61 26.72 2.01 7.75
C ASP A 61 25.98 1.51 9.01
N ARG A 62 24.85 2.10 9.33
CA ARG A 62 23.98 1.49 10.34
C ARG A 62 23.41 0.21 9.80
N ARG A 63 24.30 -0.79 9.79
CA ARG A 63 23.98 -2.19 9.53
C ARG A 63 22.75 -2.53 10.34
N VAL A 64 21.76 -3.10 9.66
CA VAL A 64 20.66 -3.81 10.31
C VAL A 64 21.30 -4.69 11.39
N GLN A 65 21.15 -4.29 12.65
CA GLN A 65 21.48 -5.18 13.75
C GLN A 65 20.45 -6.30 13.67
N THR A 66 20.89 -7.39 13.08
CA THR A 66 20.17 -8.66 13.10
C THR A 66 20.23 -9.13 14.54
N TYR A 67 19.24 -8.82 15.34
CA TYR A 67 19.05 -9.54 16.58
C TYR A 67 18.78 -10.99 16.19
N ALA A 68 19.74 -11.86 16.51
CA ALA A 68 19.55 -13.30 16.45
C ALA A 68 18.36 -13.60 17.36
N ASN A 69 17.22 -13.93 16.77
CA ASN A 69 16.07 -14.42 17.48
C ASN A 69 16.49 -15.80 18.04
N PRO A 70 16.51 -16.03 19.37
CA PRO A 70 16.65 -17.38 19.86
C PRO A 70 15.51 -18.20 19.24
N ALA A 71 15.87 -19.37 18.69
CA ALA A 71 15.01 -20.23 17.93
C ALA A 71 13.60 -20.33 18.56
N ALA A 72 12.62 -19.75 17.87
CA ALA A 72 11.23 -19.97 18.21
C ALA A 72 10.95 -21.48 17.99
N PRO A 73 10.32 -22.18 18.95
CA PRO A 73 9.93 -23.56 18.73
C PRO A 73 9.06 -23.63 17.47
N ALA A 74 9.30 -24.62 16.64
CA ALA A 74 8.52 -24.90 15.44
C ALA A 74 7.03 -25.01 15.85
N PRO A 75 6.09 -24.39 15.12
CA PRO A 75 4.70 -24.55 15.41
C PRO A 75 4.32 -26.00 15.16
N ALA A 76 4.01 -26.71 16.25
CA ALA A 76 3.28 -27.96 16.16
C ALA A 76 1.94 -27.64 15.46
N GLY A 77 1.63 -28.38 14.40
CA GLY A 77 0.40 -28.20 13.65
C GLY A 77 -0.80 -28.26 14.58
N SER A 78 -1.42 -27.11 14.80
CA SER A 78 -2.72 -27.00 15.44
C SER A 78 -3.72 -26.67 14.35
N ALA A 79 -4.69 -27.54 14.17
CA ALA A 79 -5.90 -27.25 13.44
C ALA A 79 -6.48 -25.96 14.04
N ALA A 80 -6.76 -24.96 13.19
CA ALA A 80 -7.33 -23.70 13.60
C ALA A 80 -8.69 -23.95 14.27
N ALA A 81 -8.72 -23.82 15.60
CA ALA A 81 -9.96 -23.62 16.31
C ALA A 81 -10.48 -22.22 15.96
N ALA A 82 -11.78 -22.08 15.76
CA ALA A 82 -12.41 -20.78 15.57
C ALA A 82 -12.04 -19.87 16.76
N PRO A 83 -11.64 -18.60 16.52
CA PRO A 83 -11.20 -17.72 17.59
C PRO A 83 -12.35 -17.44 18.56
N GLY A 84 -12.08 -17.62 19.85
CA GLY A 84 -12.98 -17.21 20.91
C GLY A 84 -12.89 -15.68 21.15
N ASP A 85 -13.94 -15.09 21.74
CA ASP A 85 -14.11 -13.64 21.97
C ASP A 85 -12.96 -12.91 22.72
N ASP A 86 -11.98 -13.66 23.27
CA ASP A 86 -10.86 -13.12 24.07
C ASP A 86 -9.48 -13.29 23.40
N GLU A 87 -9.42 -13.73 22.17
CA GLU A 87 -8.12 -14.02 21.53
C GLU A 87 -7.36 -12.75 21.17
N THR A 88 -6.23 -12.55 21.81
CA THR A 88 -5.35 -11.39 21.58
C THR A 88 -4.00 -11.88 21.08
N TYR A 89 -3.63 -11.45 19.87
CA TYR A 89 -2.33 -11.74 19.27
C TYR A 89 -1.35 -10.61 19.56
N ARG A 90 -0.23 -10.92 20.17
CA ARG A 90 0.86 -9.97 20.44
C ARG A 90 2.04 -10.31 19.55
N ILE A 91 2.35 -9.45 18.60
CA ILE A 91 3.32 -9.69 17.55
C ILE A 91 4.51 -8.76 17.73
N PRO A 92 5.73 -9.28 17.92
CA PRO A 92 6.93 -8.45 17.91
C PRO A 92 7.20 -7.93 16.50
N VAL A 93 7.57 -6.66 16.39
CA VAL A 93 7.92 -6.01 15.13
C VAL A 93 9.39 -5.60 15.14
N ALA A 94 10.07 -5.81 14.01
CA ALA A 94 11.41 -5.27 13.78
C ALA A 94 11.30 -3.87 13.17
N ARG A 95 12.25 -2.98 13.49
CA ARG A 95 12.33 -1.66 12.84
C ARG A 95 13.13 -1.78 11.54
N ALA A 96 12.57 -1.25 10.45
CA ALA A 96 13.24 -1.11 9.17
C ALA A 96 13.18 0.37 8.75
N GLY A 97 14.20 1.12 9.06
CA GLY A 97 14.18 2.58 8.92
C GLY A 97 13.09 3.21 9.79
N THR A 98 12.15 3.92 9.18
CA THR A 98 10.97 4.50 9.84
C THR A 98 9.78 3.55 9.91
N GLY A 99 9.83 2.39 9.21
CA GLY A 99 8.76 1.43 9.12
C GLY A 99 8.87 0.30 10.15
N MET A 100 7.76 -0.39 10.34
CA MET A 100 7.65 -1.59 11.18
C MET A 100 7.56 -2.82 10.30
N LEU A 101 8.56 -3.71 10.42
CA LEU A 101 8.68 -4.93 9.64
C LEU A 101 8.17 -6.13 10.44
N VAL A 102 7.33 -6.92 9.81
CA VAL A 102 6.78 -8.17 10.36
C VAL A 102 6.99 -9.33 9.40
N ARG A 103 6.94 -10.54 9.90
CA ARG A 103 6.98 -11.77 9.09
C ARG A 103 5.56 -12.25 8.89
N VAL A 104 5.13 -12.26 7.64
CA VAL A 104 3.79 -12.69 7.24
C VAL A 104 3.89 -14.05 6.56
N VAL A 105 2.98 -14.96 6.88
CA VAL A 105 2.83 -16.24 6.19
C VAL A 105 1.67 -16.11 5.19
N LEU A 106 1.98 -16.34 3.94
CA LEU A 106 1.03 -16.29 2.83
C LEU A 106 0.67 -17.70 2.38
N ASN A 107 -0.62 -17.95 2.14
CA ASN A 107 -1.17 -19.20 1.69
C ASN A 107 -0.75 -20.43 2.54
N GLY A 108 -0.39 -20.19 3.80
CA GLY A 108 0.01 -21.21 4.77
C GLY A 108 1.44 -21.75 4.62
N ASN A 109 2.17 -21.40 3.57
CA ASN A 109 3.48 -22.02 3.26
C ASN A 109 4.60 -21.03 2.91
N THR A 110 4.31 -19.81 2.54
CA THR A 110 5.32 -18.84 2.10
C THR A 110 5.48 -17.72 3.10
N THR A 111 6.61 -17.68 3.80
CA THR A 111 6.92 -16.59 4.73
C THR A 111 7.72 -15.49 4.01
N ALA A 112 7.28 -14.24 4.20
CA ALA A 112 7.95 -13.07 3.64
C ALA A 112 7.93 -11.87 4.61
N PRO A 113 8.88 -10.92 4.48
CA PRO A 113 8.87 -9.70 5.26
C PRO A 113 7.90 -8.67 4.66
N PHE A 114 7.09 -8.06 5.52
CA PHE A 114 6.11 -7.03 5.19
C PHE A 114 6.26 -5.82 6.10
N LEU A 115 6.08 -4.64 5.56
CA LEU A 115 5.90 -3.42 6.35
C LEU A 115 4.42 -3.30 6.74
N ILE A 116 4.17 -2.93 7.98
CA ILE A 116 2.83 -2.54 8.41
C ILE A 116 2.53 -1.18 7.78
N ASP A 117 1.48 -1.10 6.97
CA ASP A 117 1.07 0.11 6.28
C ASP A 117 -0.46 0.27 6.31
N THR A 118 -0.95 0.97 7.33
CA THR A 118 -2.39 1.27 7.48
C THR A 118 -2.88 2.34 6.49
N GLY A 119 -1.98 2.96 5.73
CA GLY A 119 -2.32 3.85 4.61
C GLY A 119 -2.56 3.11 3.29
N ALA A 120 -2.10 1.86 3.19
CA ALA A 120 -2.38 1.01 2.02
C ALA A 120 -3.77 0.36 2.15
N SER A 121 -4.60 0.48 1.11
CA SER A 121 -5.94 -0.15 1.09
C SER A 121 -5.85 -1.68 1.07
N ASP A 122 -4.88 -2.24 0.36
CA ASP A 122 -4.75 -3.66 0.13
C ASP A 122 -3.38 -4.18 0.63
N VAL A 123 -3.28 -5.49 0.74
CA VAL A 123 -1.99 -6.16 0.87
C VAL A 123 -1.24 -6.05 -0.46
N LEU A 124 -0.01 -5.51 -0.46
CA LEU A 124 0.84 -5.47 -1.64
C LEU A 124 1.94 -6.52 -1.54
N VAL A 125 2.00 -7.39 -2.53
CA VAL A 125 2.94 -8.51 -2.61
C VAL A 125 4.04 -8.18 -3.63
N PRO A 126 5.33 -8.19 -3.24
CA PRO A 126 6.42 -8.04 -4.20
C PRO A 126 6.39 -9.15 -5.25
N GLN A 127 6.78 -8.84 -6.49
CA GLN A 127 6.84 -9.82 -7.59
C GLN A 127 7.60 -11.08 -7.17
N SER A 128 8.75 -10.95 -6.54
CA SER A 128 9.56 -12.09 -6.09
C SER A 128 8.87 -13.00 -5.07
N VAL A 129 7.90 -12.46 -4.32
CA VAL A 129 7.06 -13.25 -3.41
C VAL A 129 5.92 -13.91 -4.16
N ALA A 130 5.31 -13.19 -5.10
CA ALA A 130 4.28 -13.73 -5.99
C ALA A 130 4.78 -14.93 -6.80
N ASP A 131 6.00 -14.84 -7.33
CA ASP A 131 6.65 -15.93 -8.07
C ASP A 131 6.83 -17.17 -7.19
N ARG A 132 7.26 -17.02 -5.94
CA ARG A 132 7.38 -18.15 -4.98
C ARG A 132 6.03 -18.76 -4.60
N LEU A 133 4.96 -17.98 -4.66
CA LEU A 133 3.60 -18.44 -4.41
C LEU A 133 2.97 -19.11 -5.64
N GLY A 134 3.62 -19.04 -6.81
CA GLY A 134 3.06 -19.49 -8.08
C GLY A 134 1.83 -18.68 -8.51
N LEU A 135 1.80 -17.38 -8.18
CA LEU A 135 0.71 -16.49 -8.58
C LEU A 135 0.96 -16.02 -10.01
N GLU A 136 0.14 -16.49 -10.93
CA GLU A 136 0.23 -16.12 -12.33
C GLU A 136 -0.56 -14.84 -12.61
N VAL A 137 0.07 -13.92 -13.37
CA VAL A 137 -0.56 -12.71 -13.88
C VAL A 137 -0.65 -12.83 -15.39
N GLY A 138 -1.86 -12.91 -15.89
CA GLY A 138 -2.15 -12.99 -17.32
C GLY A 138 -2.84 -11.73 -17.86
N PRO A 139 -3.12 -11.68 -19.18
CA PRO A 139 -3.80 -10.56 -19.83
C PRO A 139 -5.18 -10.25 -19.22
N ASP A 140 -5.86 -11.28 -18.72
CA ASP A 140 -7.20 -11.17 -18.12
C ASP A 140 -7.16 -10.94 -16.60
N THR A 141 -5.96 -10.80 -16.02
CA THR A 141 -5.84 -10.50 -14.59
C THR A 141 -6.37 -9.10 -14.34
N ARG A 142 -7.33 -9.00 -13.43
CA ARG A 142 -7.87 -7.72 -12.99
C ARG A 142 -6.76 -6.80 -12.50
N THR A 143 -6.84 -5.53 -12.83
CA THR A 143 -5.92 -4.51 -12.33
C THR A 143 -6.66 -3.47 -11.49
N LYS A 144 -5.98 -2.90 -10.49
CA LYS A 144 -6.48 -1.83 -9.63
C LYS A 144 -5.52 -0.64 -9.68
N ARG A 145 -6.10 0.56 -9.69
CA ARG A 145 -5.34 1.82 -9.68
C ARG A 145 -5.19 2.31 -8.24
N TYR A 146 -3.97 2.73 -7.90
CA TYR A 146 -3.63 3.28 -6.59
C TYR A 146 -3.10 4.69 -6.75
N ALA A 147 -3.60 5.62 -5.94
CA ALA A 147 -2.99 6.92 -5.77
C ALA A 147 -1.87 6.80 -4.73
N THR A 148 -0.66 7.09 -5.13
CA THR A 148 0.51 7.07 -4.26
C THR A 148 1.16 8.46 -4.18
N ALA A 149 2.08 8.65 -3.25
CA ALA A 149 2.85 9.90 -3.18
C ALA A 149 3.62 10.23 -4.47
N ASN A 150 3.96 9.20 -5.27
CA ASN A 150 4.70 9.33 -6.52
C ASN A 150 3.78 9.36 -7.76
N GLY A 151 2.47 9.44 -7.58
CA GLY A 151 1.50 9.44 -8.66
C GLY A 151 0.58 8.24 -8.66
N VAL A 152 -0.12 8.01 -9.77
CA VAL A 152 -1.06 6.90 -9.93
C VAL A 152 -0.33 5.71 -10.54
N VAL A 153 -0.39 4.57 -9.86
CA VAL A 153 0.14 3.28 -10.33
C VAL A 153 -1.01 2.29 -10.54
N THR A 154 -0.78 1.29 -11.37
CA THR A 154 -1.76 0.22 -11.64
C THR A 154 -1.09 -1.12 -11.40
N HIS A 155 -1.70 -1.93 -10.54
CA HIS A 155 -1.19 -3.25 -10.17
C HIS A 155 -2.21 -4.34 -10.45
N PRO A 156 -1.78 -5.55 -10.86
CA PRO A 156 -2.66 -6.70 -10.96
C PRO A 156 -3.14 -7.12 -9.58
N VAL A 157 -4.41 -7.51 -9.48
CA VAL A 157 -5.07 -7.97 -8.26
C VAL A 157 -5.19 -9.48 -8.29
N VAL A 158 -4.80 -10.12 -7.19
CA VAL A 158 -4.90 -11.56 -6.97
C VAL A 158 -5.60 -11.85 -5.65
N MET A 159 -6.11 -13.06 -5.49
CA MET A 159 -6.71 -13.51 -4.25
C MET A 159 -5.73 -14.43 -3.52
N LEU A 160 -5.29 -14.05 -2.34
CA LEU A 160 -4.53 -14.91 -1.44
C LEU A 160 -5.51 -15.80 -0.66
N ARG A 161 -5.22 -17.10 -0.61
CA ARG A 161 -6.04 -18.05 0.19
C ARG A 161 -6.01 -17.69 1.67
N SER A 162 -4.83 -17.27 2.17
CA SER A 162 -4.70 -16.82 3.54
C SER A 162 -3.51 -15.87 3.71
N VAL A 163 -3.64 -14.97 4.68
CA VAL A 163 -2.57 -14.10 5.19
C VAL A 163 -2.55 -14.28 6.70
N ALA A 164 -1.39 -14.67 7.25
CA ALA A 164 -1.26 -14.91 8.69
C ALA A 164 -0.14 -14.07 9.29
N LEU A 165 -0.40 -13.47 10.45
CA LEU A 165 0.53 -12.67 11.22
C LEU A 165 0.46 -13.06 12.71
N GLY A 166 1.52 -13.70 13.23
CA GLY A 166 1.64 -14.02 14.65
C GLY A 166 0.50 -14.88 15.21
N GLY A 167 -0.09 -15.75 14.40
CA GLY A 167 -1.24 -16.60 14.76
C GLY A 167 -2.59 -16.05 14.26
N ALA A 168 -2.73 -14.73 14.08
CA ALA A 168 -3.92 -14.15 13.45
C ALA A 168 -3.98 -14.53 11.97
N VAL A 169 -5.05 -15.15 11.51
CA VAL A 169 -5.22 -15.62 10.12
C VAL A 169 -6.45 -14.99 9.50
N VAL A 170 -6.28 -14.45 8.30
CA VAL A 170 -7.39 -13.99 7.46
C VAL A 170 -7.38 -14.77 6.16
N GLU A 171 -8.53 -15.28 5.78
CA GLU A 171 -8.72 -16.05 4.55
C GLU A 171 -9.28 -15.17 3.42
N ASN A 172 -9.02 -15.57 2.17
CA ASN A 172 -9.54 -14.91 0.98
C ASN A 172 -9.24 -13.40 0.93
N VAL A 173 -7.96 -13.06 1.09
CA VAL A 173 -7.48 -11.68 1.15
C VAL A 173 -7.14 -11.19 -0.25
N PRO A 174 -7.81 -10.13 -0.75
CA PRO A 174 -7.39 -9.47 -1.98
C PRO A 174 -6.03 -8.80 -1.77
N ALA A 175 -5.14 -9.01 -2.73
CA ALA A 175 -3.80 -8.45 -2.72
C ALA A 175 -3.41 -7.99 -4.11
N SER A 176 -2.50 -7.04 -4.19
CA SER A 176 -1.94 -6.60 -5.47
C SER A 176 -0.48 -6.96 -5.58
N ILE A 177 -0.06 -7.34 -6.80
CA ILE A 177 1.35 -7.64 -7.08
C ILE A 177 2.03 -6.37 -7.58
N THR A 178 3.20 -6.06 -7.02
CA THR A 178 4.00 -4.89 -7.39
C THR A 178 5.46 -5.26 -7.67
N PRO A 179 6.04 -4.76 -8.76
CA PRO A 179 7.45 -5.04 -9.08
C PRO A 179 8.42 -4.21 -8.22
N ASP A 180 7.98 -3.07 -7.69
CA ASP A 180 8.86 -2.02 -7.20
C ASP A 180 9.20 -2.12 -5.71
N LEU A 181 8.57 -3.03 -4.98
CA LEU A 181 8.76 -3.15 -3.53
C LEU A 181 9.73 -4.29 -3.18
N ARG A 182 10.67 -3.98 -2.29
CA ARG A 182 11.56 -4.99 -1.66
C ARG A 182 10.84 -5.79 -0.58
N PHE A 183 9.96 -5.16 0.18
CA PHE A 183 9.12 -5.75 1.22
C PHE A 183 7.67 -5.59 0.82
N GLY A 184 6.82 -6.55 1.20
CA GLY A 184 5.39 -6.38 1.03
C GLY A 184 4.83 -5.27 1.92
N LEU A 185 3.62 -4.79 1.61
CA LEU A 185 2.87 -3.92 2.50
C LEU A 185 1.67 -4.70 3.05
N LEU A 186 1.55 -4.73 4.38
CA LEU A 186 0.40 -5.31 5.04
C LEU A 186 -0.61 -4.20 5.28
N GLY A 187 -1.62 -4.14 4.41
CA GLY A 187 -2.59 -3.05 4.34
C GLY A 187 -3.94 -3.37 5.00
N LEU A 188 -4.91 -2.48 4.77
CA LEU A 188 -6.24 -2.55 5.39
C LEU A 188 -7.04 -3.80 4.99
N SER A 189 -6.81 -4.41 3.82
CA SER A 189 -7.48 -5.67 3.47
C SER A 189 -7.19 -6.81 4.46
N PHE A 190 -6.10 -6.71 5.24
CA PHE A 190 -5.83 -7.57 6.39
C PHE A 190 -6.32 -6.93 7.70
N PHE A 191 -5.93 -5.68 7.99
CA PHE A 191 -6.17 -5.05 9.29
C PHE A 191 -7.66 -4.79 9.60
N ASN A 192 -8.51 -4.66 8.58
CA ASN A 192 -9.96 -4.47 8.78
C ASN A 192 -10.64 -5.65 9.52
N HIS A 193 -9.99 -6.80 9.57
CA HIS A 193 -10.48 -7.97 10.32
C HIS A 193 -10.19 -7.88 11.82
N PHE A 194 -9.44 -6.86 12.26
CA PHE A 194 -8.97 -6.74 13.64
C PHE A 194 -9.19 -5.33 14.20
N THR A 195 -9.40 -5.27 15.50
CA THR A 195 -9.04 -4.08 16.26
C THR A 195 -7.56 -4.19 16.57
N TYR A 196 -6.77 -3.18 16.21
CA TYR A 196 -5.31 -3.24 16.36
C TYR A 196 -4.75 -2.05 17.13
N ASN A 197 -3.68 -2.32 17.87
CA ASN A 197 -2.86 -1.32 18.53
C ASN A 197 -1.40 -1.52 18.14
N ILE A 198 -0.72 -0.42 17.81
CA ILE A 198 0.68 -0.42 17.42
C ILE A 198 1.47 0.36 18.46
N ASP A 199 2.20 -0.35 19.31
CA ASP A 199 3.15 0.23 20.26
C ASP A 199 4.54 0.30 19.62
N ALA A 200 4.82 1.44 18.99
CA ALA A 200 6.10 1.66 18.35
C ALA A 200 7.27 1.75 19.34
N ALA A 201 7.02 2.10 20.62
CA ALA A 201 8.05 2.19 21.64
C ALA A 201 8.50 0.79 22.09
N GLN A 202 7.54 -0.09 22.34
CA GLN A 202 7.82 -1.48 22.73
C GLN A 202 8.11 -2.38 21.51
N GLY A 203 7.81 -1.94 20.30
CA GLY A 203 7.96 -2.76 19.11
C GLY A 203 6.96 -3.93 19.09
N ILE A 204 5.71 -3.68 19.48
CA ILE A 204 4.66 -4.70 19.56
C ILE A 204 3.43 -4.21 18.79
N VAL A 205 2.87 -5.10 17.99
CA VAL A 205 1.51 -4.97 17.44
C VAL A 205 0.60 -5.93 18.16
N THR A 206 -0.54 -5.42 18.61
CA THR A 206 -1.60 -6.22 19.26
C THR A 206 -2.79 -6.25 18.33
N LEU A 207 -3.28 -7.47 18.01
CA LEU A 207 -4.47 -7.69 17.18
C LEU A 207 -5.53 -8.40 18.04
N ARG A 208 -6.78 -7.98 17.90
CA ARG A 208 -7.96 -8.67 18.44
C ARG A 208 -8.98 -8.84 17.32
N PRO A 209 -9.63 -9.98 17.19
CA PRO A 209 -10.71 -10.15 16.22
C PRO A 209 -11.72 -9.01 16.29
N ASN A 210 -12.20 -8.57 15.14
CA ASN A 210 -13.13 -7.44 15.04
C ASN A 210 -14.55 -7.99 14.91
N ARG A 211 -15.45 -7.63 15.82
CA ARG A 211 -16.86 -8.03 15.78
C ARG A 211 -17.56 -7.67 14.47
N LEU A 212 -17.12 -6.60 13.80
CA LEU A 212 -17.63 -6.24 12.48
C LEU A 212 -17.28 -7.31 11.42
N ALA A 213 -16.07 -7.85 11.47
CA ALA A 213 -15.64 -8.93 10.57
C ALA A 213 -16.41 -10.22 10.88
N GLU A 214 -16.57 -10.57 12.15
CA GLU A 214 -17.34 -11.74 12.62
C GLU A 214 -18.82 -11.65 12.21
N ALA A 215 -19.42 -10.46 12.31
CA ALA A 215 -20.79 -10.19 11.85
C ALA A 215 -20.93 -10.12 10.32
N GLY A 216 -19.86 -10.39 9.57
CA GLY A 216 -19.86 -10.32 8.11
C GLY A 216 -19.86 -8.90 7.56
N GLY A 217 -19.50 -7.90 8.37
CA GLY A 217 -19.34 -6.50 7.97
C GLY A 217 -18.08 -6.22 7.18
N ILE A 218 -17.19 -7.21 7.02
CA ILE A 218 -16.01 -7.17 6.14
C ILE A 218 -16.19 -8.20 5.04
N ARG A 219 -16.08 -7.79 3.79
CA ARG A 219 -16.19 -8.62 2.60
C ARG A 219 -15.00 -8.36 1.68
N GLY A 220 -14.27 -9.40 1.28
CA GLY A 220 -13.07 -9.24 0.48
C GLY A 220 -12.08 -8.22 1.08
N GLY A 221 -11.91 -8.24 2.40
CA GLY A 221 -11.01 -7.34 3.11
C GLY A 221 -11.46 -5.87 3.21
N ARG A 222 -12.69 -5.53 2.79
CA ARG A 222 -13.24 -4.16 2.83
C ARG A 222 -14.54 -4.10 3.64
N SER A 223 -14.72 -2.97 4.36
CA SER A 223 -15.99 -2.65 5.02
C SER A 223 -17.05 -2.21 4.03
N GLU A 224 -18.33 -2.17 4.47
CA GLU A 224 -19.42 -1.61 3.69
C GLU A 224 -19.10 -0.21 3.17
N GLU A 225 -18.56 0.68 4.02
CA GLU A 225 -18.23 2.04 3.64
C GLU A 225 -17.16 2.09 2.53
N GLN A 226 -16.16 1.24 2.60
CA GLN A 226 -15.11 1.14 1.59
C GLN A 226 -15.66 0.65 0.24
N TRP A 227 -16.54 -0.38 0.24
CA TRP A 227 -17.20 -0.83 -0.97
C TRP A 227 -18.07 0.26 -1.58
N ARG A 228 -18.92 0.90 -0.77
CA ARG A 228 -19.74 2.03 -1.22
C ARG A 228 -18.91 3.17 -1.79
N ALA A 229 -17.79 3.50 -1.15
CA ALA A 229 -16.90 4.55 -1.64
C ALA A 229 -16.30 4.21 -3.01
N GLU A 230 -15.87 2.97 -3.25
CA GLU A 230 -15.33 2.55 -4.55
C GLU A 230 -16.39 2.65 -5.65
N TYR A 231 -17.61 2.15 -5.40
CA TYR A 231 -18.71 2.25 -6.35
C TYR A 231 -19.09 3.72 -6.64
N ARG A 232 -19.22 4.55 -5.61
CA ARG A 232 -19.53 5.99 -5.78
C ARG A 232 -18.45 6.69 -6.60
N ASN A 233 -17.18 6.45 -6.31
CA ASN A 233 -16.07 7.08 -7.02
C ASN A 233 -16.05 6.68 -8.51
N LEU A 234 -16.29 5.41 -8.80
CA LEU A 234 -16.29 4.93 -10.18
C LEU A 234 -17.47 5.52 -10.96
N ARG A 235 -18.67 5.50 -10.39
CA ARG A 235 -19.87 6.14 -10.99
C ARG A 235 -19.71 7.64 -11.19
N ALA A 236 -19.12 8.34 -10.21
CA ALA A 236 -18.88 9.78 -10.36
C ALA A 236 -17.92 10.09 -11.51
N ARG A 237 -16.88 9.27 -11.70
CA ARG A 237 -15.96 9.40 -12.84
C ARG A 237 -16.66 9.13 -14.16
N MET A 238 -17.50 8.11 -14.24
CA MET A 238 -18.30 7.80 -15.43
C MET A 238 -19.26 8.93 -15.75
N ALA A 239 -20.01 9.43 -14.76
CA ALA A 239 -20.94 10.55 -14.93
C ALA A 239 -20.23 11.84 -15.39
N TYR A 240 -19.06 12.14 -14.83
CA TYR A 240 -18.23 13.26 -15.28
C TYR A 240 -17.83 13.16 -16.74
N LEU A 241 -17.28 11.99 -17.18
CA LEU A 241 -16.87 11.79 -18.56
C LEU A 241 -18.05 11.76 -19.52
N GLN A 242 -19.19 11.22 -19.11
CA GLN A 242 -20.42 11.25 -19.90
C GLN A 242 -20.88 12.71 -20.14
N ALA A 243 -20.95 13.51 -19.07
CA ALA A 243 -21.32 14.92 -19.17
C ALA A 243 -20.31 15.73 -20.01
N GLU A 244 -19.04 15.38 -19.98
CA GLU A 244 -18.01 16.00 -20.85
C GLU A 244 -18.24 15.60 -22.32
N LYS A 245 -18.52 14.32 -22.59
CA LYS A 245 -18.86 13.83 -23.91
C LYS A 245 -20.10 14.52 -24.48
N ASP A 246 -21.16 14.67 -23.69
CA ASP A 246 -22.41 15.30 -24.13
C ASP A 246 -22.23 16.79 -24.45
N ARG A 247 -21.28 17.47 -23.80
CA ARG A 247 -20.93 18.87 -24.07
C ARG A 247 -19.97 19.05 -25.25
N THR A 248 -19.26 18.01 -25.64
CA THR A 248 -18.28 18.05 -26.72
C THR A 248 -19.01 17.98 -28.08
N PRO A 249 -18.87 18.97 -28.98
CA PRO A 249 -19.54 18.96 -30.28
C PRO A 249 -19.16 17.73 -31.10
N SER A 250 -20.13 17.18 -31.85
CA SER A 250 -19.91 16.02 -32.72
C SER A 250 -18.86 16.26 -33.83
N THR A 251 -18.60 17.53 -34.15
CA THR A 251 -17.54 17.94 -35.07
C THR A 251 -16.12 17.67 -34.51
N HIS A 252 -15.96 17.59 -33.19
CA HIS A 252 -14.69 17.23 -32.54
C HIS A 252 -14.51 15.71 -32.42
N SER A 253 -14.58 15.01 -33.56
CA SER A 253 -14.62 13.55 -33.66
C SER A 253 -13.44 12.83 -32.99
N ARG A 254 -12.24 13.45 -32.93
CA ARG A 254 -11.08 12.88 -32.22
C ARG A 254 -11.26 12.89 -30.70
N GLU A 255 -11.82 13.97 -30.15
CA GLU A 255 -12.09 14.11 -28.74
C GLU A 255 -13.26 13.23 -28.29
N GLN A 256 -14.31 13.17 -29.07
CA GLN A 256 -15.43 12.24 -28.87
C GLN A 256 -14.95 10.80 -28.73
N ARG A 257 -14.13 10.31 -29.69
CA ARG A 257 -13.55 8.96 -29.60
C ARG A 257 -12.66 8.74 -28.39
N ARG A 258 -11.92 9.77 -27.94
CA ARG A 258 -11.10 9.69 -26.72
C ARG A 258 -11.97 9.53 -25.48
N LEU A 259 -13.06 10.29 -25.36
CA LEU A 259 -14.01 10.20 -24.26
C LEU A 259 -14.73 8.86 -24.24
N GLU A 260 -15.15 8.36 -25.41
CA GLU A 260 -15.73 7.01 -25.55
C GLU A 260 -14.79 5.90 -25.12
N ALA A 261 -13.53 5.95 -25.53
CA ALA A 261 -12.53 4.97 -25.11
C ALA A 261 -12.31 4.99 -23.58
N ARG A 262 -12.35 6.17 -22.96
CA ARG A 262 -12.23 6.30 -21.50
C ARG A 262 -13.47 5.80 -20.78
N LEU A 263 -14.68 6.06 -21.29
CA LEU A 263 -15.92 5.51 -20.75
C LEU A 263 -15.91 3.98 -20.82
N ALA A 264 -15.57 3.41 -21.99
CA ALA A 264 -15.45 1.96 -22.16
C ALA A 264 -14.40 1.33 -21.22
N GLN A 265 -13.35 2.08 -20.84
CA GLN A 265 -12.42 1.63 -19.82
C GLN A 265 -13.07 1.60 -18.42
N LEU A 266 -13.84 2.64 -18.06
CA LEU A 266 -14.53 2.68 -16.75
C LEU A 266 -15.64 1.62 -16.66
N ASP A 267 -16.32 1.31 -17.77
CA ASP A 267 -17.29 0.21 -17.83
C ASP A 267 -16.62 -1.13 -17.48
N ARG A 268 -15.45 -1.41 -18.07
CA ARG A 268 -14.66 -2.60 -17.72
C ARG A 268 -14.18 -2.58 -16.25
N GLU A 269 -13.77 -1.40 -15.74
CA GLU A 269 -13.42 -1.27 -14.31
C GLU A 269 -14.64 -1.60 -13.41
N MET A 270 -15.85 -1.24 -13.82
CA MET A 270 -17.10 -1.55 -13.11
C MET A 270 -17.41 -3.05 -13.14
N GLU A 271 -17.33 -3.69 -14.31
CA GLU A 271 -17.53 -5.13 -14.45
C GLU A 271 -16.56 -5.93 -13.56
N LEU A 272 -15.30 -5.50 -13.50
CA LEU A 272 -14.29 -6.13 -12.67
C LEU A 272 -14.58 -5.92 -11.17
N LEU A 273 -15.08 -4.74 -10.77
CA LEU A 273 -15.48 -4.45 -9.40
C LEU A 273 -16.70 -5.30 -9.00
N ASP A 274 -17.67 -5.45 -9.90
CA ASP A 274 -18.83 -6.32 -9.69
C ASP A 274 -18.41 -7.79 -9.52
N GLY A 275 -17.51 -8.28 -10.38
CA GLY A 275 -16.96 -9.64 -10.26
C GLY A 275 -16.25 -9.88 -8.93
N GLU A 276 -15.47 -8.90 -8.43
CA GLU A 276 -14.85 -8.99 -7.12
C GLU A 276 -15.89 -8.98 -5.99
N ALA A 277 -16.89 -8.11 -6.10
CA ALA A 277 -17.97 -8.04 -5.14
C ALA A 277 -18.77 -9.34 -5.06
N ASP A 278 -18.99 -10.02 -6.20
CA ASP A 278 -19.64 -11.32 -6.25
C ASP A 278 -18.80 -12.42 -5.57
N GLN A 279 -17.50 -12.47 -5.88
CA GLN A 279 -16.58 -13.42 -5.22
C GLN A 279 -16.51 -13.20 -3.70
N ALA A 280 -16.51 -11.93 -3.27
CA ALA A 280 -16.50 -11.57 -1.86
C ALA A 280 -17.89 -11.66 -1.20
N ARG A 281 -18.93 -12.02 -1.95
CA ARG A 281 -20.33 -12.07 -1.49
C ARG A 281 -20.78 -10.74 -0.87
N VAL A 282 -20.44 -9.64 -1.54
CA VAL A 282 -20.82 -8.29 -1.12
C VAL A 282 -22.32 -8.10 -1.33
N PRO A 283 -23.08 -7.68 -0.32
CA PRO A 283 -24.52 -7.42 -0.48
C PRO A 283 -24.79 -6.36 -1.55
N MET A 284 -25.86 -6.51 -2.32
CA MET A 284 -26.25 -5.52 -3.34
C MET A 284 -26.43 -4.11 -2.77
N ALA A 285 -26.90 -4.02 -1.52
CA ALA A 285 -27.04 -2.75 -0.83
C ALA A 285 -25.73 -1.97 -0.62
N TRP A 286 -24.58 -2.64 -0.69
CA TRP A 286 -23.26 -2.00 -0.56
C TRP A 286 -22.70 -1.52 -1.91
N ARG A 287 -23.32 -1.89 -3.02
CA ARG A 287 -22.84 -1.60 -4.36
C ARG A 287 -23.39 -0.30 -4.95
N HIS A 288 -23.92 0.59 -4.08
CA HIS A 288 -24.59 1.84 -4.51
C HIS A 288 -23.92 3.07 -3.90
#